data_f19cfd923abb46f63fb94d3b382c9215
#
_entry.id   f19cfd923abb46f63fb94d3b382c9215
#
_cell.length_a   1.000
_cell.length_b   1.000
_cell.length_c   1.000
_cell.angle_alpha   90.00
_cell.angle_beta   90.00
_cell.angle_gamma   90.00
#
_symmetry.space_group_name_H-M   'P 1'
#
loop_
_entity.id
_entity.type
_entity.pdbx_description
1 polymer ?
#
loop_
_entity_poly.entity_id
_entity_poly.type
_entity_poly.pdbx_seq_one_letter_code
_entity_poly.pdbx_strand_id
1 'polypeptide(L)'
;DAAGTFPRLIDMGVNADILGAALTVAMAQRLVRRLCPNCRVATPLTAEHHAILDPLLKNIPHKDELPANLETMWLPKGCEKCGGLGYKGRIACVEVVLMDREIEACVRTTSSERDIWAAAKHQQIRRMAQDGAVKVLQGVTSLIELSRVVDLHDEVMLETIA
;
A
#
# COMPACT_ATOMS: atom_id res chain seq x y z
N ASP A 1 9.96 1.03 -1.33
CA ASP A 1 8.74 1.82 -1.53
C ASP A 1 8.96 2.91 -2.59
N ALA A 2 7.95 3.74 -2.86
CA ALA A 2 8.03 4.78 -3.88
C ALA A 2 8.92 5.95 -3.44
N ALA A 3 8.86 6.36 -2.17
CA ALA A 3 9.70 7.45 -1.65
C ALA A 3 11.18 7.05 -1.59
N GLY A 4 11.48 5.80 -1.29
CA GLY A 4 12.85 5.27 -1.27
C GLY A 4 13.56 5.28 -2.64
N THR A 5 12.81 5.51 -3.72
CA THR A 5 13.39 5.69 -5.06
C THR A 5 14.33 6.91 -5.11
N PHE A 6 13.97 8.00 -4.46
CA PHE A 6 14.73 9.26 -4.51
C PHE A 6 16.09 9.14 -3.82
N PRO A 7 16.18 8.74 -2.52
CA PRO A 7 17.48 8.56 -1.88
C PRO A 7 18.34 7.53 -2.61
N ARG A 8 17.75 6.46 -3.13
CA ARG A 8 18.49 5.45 -3.87
C ARG A 8 19.12 5.96 -5.16
N LEU A 9 18.42 6.83 -5.90
CA LEU A 9 18.99 7.49 -7.08
C LEU A 9 20.13 8.44 -6.71
N ILE A 10 20.00 9.20 -5.62
CA ILE A 10 21.03 10.09 -5.11
C ILE A 10 22.28 9.29 -4.68
N ASP A 11 22.10 8.19 -3.96
CA ASP A 11 23.19 7.28 -3.56
C ASP A 11 23.92 6.66 -4.75
N MET A 12 23.22 6.47 -5.87
CA MET A 12 23.80 6.04 -7.14
C MET A 12 24.52 7.16 -7.92
N GLY A 13 24.58 8.38 -7.36
CA GLY A 13 25.29 9.51 -7.93
C GLY A 13 24.45 10.41 -8.84
N VAL A 14 23.11 10.24 -8.86
CA VAL A 14 22.23 11.15 -9.60
C VAL A 14 22.13 12.46 -8.83
N ASN A 15 22.34 13.58 -9.52
CA ASN A 15 22.22 14.90 -8.91
C ASN A 15 20.75 15.20 -8.57
N ALA A 16 20.49 15.56 -7.29
CA ALA A 16 19.16 15.89 -6.79
C ALA A 16 18.47 17.03 -7.57
N ASP A 17 19.24 18.01 -8.06
CA ASP A 17 18.71 19.12 -8.86
C ASP A 17 18.13 18.70 -10.21
N ILE A 18 18.59 17.56 -10.73
CA ILE A 18 18.11 17.02 -12.01
C ILE A 18 16.84 16.17 -11.81
N LEU A 19 16.67 15.59 -10.64
CA LEU A 19 15.56 14.66 -10.38
C LEU A 19 14.18 15.32 -10.60
N GLY A 20 14.01 16.58 -10.16
CA GLY A 20 12.76 17.32 -10.35
C GLY A 20 12.36 17.52 -11.82
N ALA A 21 13.34 17.69 -12.69
CA ALA A 21 13.10 17.86 -14.14
C ALA A 21 13.02 16.53 -14.90
N ALA A 22 13.65 15.47 -14.39
CA ALA A 22 13.77 14.18 -15.08
C ALA A 22 12.66 13.18 -14.71
N LEU A 23 12.12 13.27 -13.49
CA LEU A 23 11.10 12.36 -13.00
C LEU A 23 9.73 13.03 -13.00
N THR A 24 8.71 12.29 -13.40
CA THR A 24 7.31 12.70 -13.26
C THR A 24 6.64 11.95 -12.12
N VAL A 25 7.03 10.70 -11.91
CA VAL A 25 6.40 9.81 -10.94
C VAL A 25 7.39 8.76 -10.46
N ALA A 26 7.36 8.46 -9.16
CA ALA A 26 7.96 7.27 -8.58
C ALA A 26 6.83 6.31 -8.17
N MET A 27 6.91 5.05 -8.58
CA MET A 27 5.90 4.05 -8.30
C MET A 27 6.55 2.79 -7.73
N ALA A 28 5.97 2.27 -6.67
CA ALA A 28 6.30 0.95 -6.17
C ALA A 28 5.07 0.04 -6.25
N GLN A 29 5.30 -1.24 -6.53
CA GLN A 29 4.23 -2.23 -6.58
C GLN A 29 4.67 -3.59 -6.03
N ARG A 30 3.69 -4.32 -5.47
CA ARG A 30 3.83 -5.72 -5.09
C ARG A 30 2.63 -6.50 -5.63
N LEU A 31 2.87 -7.70 -6.14
CA LEU A 31 1.81 -8.57 -6.63
C LEU A 31 1.34 -9.50 -5.51
N VAL A 32 0.05 -9.47 -5.22
CA VAL A 32 -0.63 -10.39 -4.30
C VAL A 32 -1.57 -11.29 -5.08
N ARG A 33 -1.82 -12.51 -4.59
CA ARG A 33 -2.77 -13.43 -5.20
C ARG A 33 -4.19 -12.94 -4.96
N ARG A 34 -5.04 -13.03 -5.98
CA ARG A 34 -6.47 -12.73 -5.86
C ARG A 34 -7.20 -13.94 -5.27
N LEU A 35 -8.08 -13.69 -4.32
CA LEU A 35 -9.00 -14.71 -3.84
C LEU A 35 -9.88 -15.24 -4.98
N CYS A 36 -10.10 -16.53 -4.98
CA CYS A 36 -11.00 -17.17 -5.94
C CYS A 36 -12.44 -16.74 -5.64
N PRO A 37 -13.14 -16.08 -6.57
CA PRO A 37 -14.50 -15.58 -6.31
C PRO A 37 -15.52 -16.69 -6.07
N ASN A 38 -15.22 -17.92 -6.52
CA ASN A 38 -16.14 -19.05 -6.40
C ASN A 38 -16.07 -19.73 -5.02
N CYS A 39 -15.00 -19.53 -4.25
CA CYS A 39 -14.82 -20.26 -3.00
C CYS A 39 -14.27 -19.43 -1.84
N ARG A 40 -14.08 -18.15 -2.01
CA ARG A 40 -13.75 -17.27 -0.88
C ARG A 40 -14.91 -17.27 0.13
N VAL A 41 -14.59 -17.27 1.41
CA VAL A 41 -15.56 -17.30 2.50
C VAL A 41 -15.46 -16.03 3.31
N ALA A 42 -16.60 -15.37 3.51
CA ALA A 42 -16.70 -14.21 4.39
C ALA A 42 -16.48 -14.64 5.85
N THR A 43 -15.67 -13.88 6.57
CA THR A 43 -15.31 -14.16 7.95
C THR A 43 -15.29 -12.84 8.72
N PRO A 44 -15.89 -12.79 9.93
CA PRO A 44 -15.78 -11.60 10.78
C PRO A 44 -14.33 -11.26 11.12
N LEU A 45 -14.02 -9.97 11.23
CA LEU A 45 -12.74 -9.54 11.77
C LEU A 45 -12.63 -9.90 13.25
N THR A 46 -11.45 -10.31 13.67
CA THR A 46 -11.11 -10.50 15.10
C THR A 46 -10.40 -9.25 15.62
N ALA A 47 -10.23 -9.15 16.95
CA ALA A 47 -9.46 -8.06 17.56
C ALA A 47 -8.02 -7.96 17.00
N GLU A 48 -7.40 -9.08 16.65
CA GLU A 48 -6.06 -9.10 16.03
C GLU A 48 -6.09 -8.49 14.61
N HIS A 49 -7.14 -8.78 13.84
CA HIS A 49 -7.30 -8.20 12.51
C HIS A 49 -7.54 -6.68 12.58
N HIS A 50 -8.34 -6.22 13.54
CA HIS A 50 -8.55 -4.80 13.82
C HIS A 50 -7.25 -4.10 14.23
N ALA A 51 -6.43 -4.73 15.09
CA ALA A 51 -5.14 -4.17 15.48
C ALA A 51 -4.19 -3.90 14.30
N ILE A 52 -4.33 -4.66 13.21
CA ILE A 52 -3.53 -4.48 11.99
C ILE A 52 -4.21 -3.48 11.03
N LEU A 53 -5.52 -3.60 10.81
CA LEU A 53 -6.21 -2.87 9.74
C LEU A 53 -6.62 -1.45 10.17
N ASP A 54 -7.09 -1.25 11.41
CA ASP A 54 -7.60 0.06 11.85
C ASP A 54 -6.55 1.18 11.77
N PRO A 55 -5.28 0.98 12.15
CA PRO A 55 -4.26 1.99 11.97
C PRO A 55 -4.07 2.40 10.51
N LEU A 56 -4.09 1.45 9.56
CA LEU A 56 -3.95 1.70 8.13
C LEU A 56 -5.14 2.47 7.55
N LEU A 57 -6.33 2.29 8.12
CA LEU A 57 -7.57 2.90 7.65
C LEU A 57 -7.86 4.26 8.27
N LYS A 58 -7.22 4.59 9.40
CA LYS A 58 -7.51 5.81 10.19
C LYS A 58 -7.45 7.08 9.36
N ASN A 59 -6.40 7.25 8.58
CA ASN A 59 -6.15 8.44 7.75
C ASN A 59 -6.11 8.11 6.25
N ILE A 60 -6.81 7.04 5.84
CA ILE A 60 -6.77 6.60 4.45
C ILE A 60 -7.41 7.63 3.52
N PRO A 61 -6.76 7.99 2.42
CA PRO A 61 -7.38 8.78 1.35
C PRO A 61 -8.51 7.99 0.65
N HIS A 62 -9.46 8.71 0.04
CA HIS A 62 -10.55 8.10 -0.75
C HIS A 62 -11.35 7.05 0.02
N LYS A 63 -11.90 7.44 1.17
CA LYS A 63 -12.71 6.57 2.04
C LYS A 63 -13.97 6.04 1.37
N ASP A 64 -14.44 6.69 0.33
CA ASP A 64 -15.58 6.28 -0.51
C ASP A 64 -15.36 4.97 -1.26
N GLU A 65 -14.11 4.55 -1.44
CA GLU A 65 -13.78 3.25 -2.03
C GLU A 65 -13.78 2.09 -1.02
N LEU A 66 -13.93 2.38 0.26
CA LEU A 66 -14.06 1.34 1.28
C LEU A 66 -15.43 0.67 1.15
N PRO A 67 -15.53 -0.65 1.40
CA PRO A 67 -16.82 -1.31 1.45
C PRO A 67 -17.66 -0.79 2.62
N ALA A 68 -18.99 -0.80 2.47
CA ALA A 68 -19.90 -0.35 3.53
C ALA A 68 -19.76 -1.16 4.84
N ASN A 69 -19.34 -2.41 4.75
CA ASN A 69 -19.08 -3.28 5.90
C ASN A 69 -17.57 -3.45 6.08
N LEU A 70 -17.04 -2.90 7.16
CA LEU A 70 -15.63 -2.99 7.55
C LEU A 70 -15.37 -4.12 8.57
N GLU A 71 -16.40 -4.85 8.99
CA GLU A 71 -16.30 -5.91 10.00
C GLU A 71 -16.07 -7.30 9.37
N THR A 72 -15.91 -7.36 8.05
CA THR A 72 -15.79 -8.63 7.31
C THR A 72 -14.57 -8.63 6.41
N MET A 73 -13.82 -9.71 6.47
CA MET A 73 -12.77 -10.05 5.50
C MET A 73 -13.10 -11.37 4.82
N TRP A 74 -12.22 -11.80 3.90
CA TRP A 74 -12.44 -13.00 3.11
C TRP A 74 -11.23 -13.93 3.19
N LEU A 75 -11.52 -15.23 3.35
CA LEU A 75 -10.50 -16.29 3.45
C LEU A 75 -10.56 -17.22 2.22
N PRO A 76 -9.41 -17.76 1.79
CA PRO A 76 -9.35 -18.78 0.75
C PRO A 76 -9.85 -20.11 1.29
N LYS A 77 -10.80 -20.77 0.60
CA LYS A 77 -11.29 -22.11 0.93
C LYS A 77 -10.67 -23.19 0.03
N GLY A 78 -10.58 -22.89 -1.28
CA GLY A 78 -10.20 -23.86 -2.29
C GLY A 78 -11.43 -24.51 -2.96
N CYS A 79 -11.33 -24.71 -4.28
CA CYS A 79 -12.31 -25.43 -5.09
C CYS A 79 -11.64 -25.91 -6.39
N GLU A 80 -12.36 -26.72 -7.18
CA GLU A 80 -11.86 -27.22 -8.47
C GLU A 80 -11.45 -26.10 -9.44
N LYS A 81 -12.23 -24.99 -9.49
CA LYS A 81 -11.94 -23.85 -10.37
C LYS A 81 -10.62 -23.13 -10.08
N CYS A 82 -10.09 -23.28 -8.91
CA CYS A 82 -8.78 -22.72 -8.52
C CYS A 82 -7.73 -23.80 -8.22
N GLY A 83 -8.00 -25.06 -8.56
CA GLY A 83 -7.11 -26.18 -8.29
C GLY A 83 -6.85 -26.41 -6.78
N GLY A 84 -7.85 -26.16 -5.93
CA GLY A 84 -7.74 -26.32 -4.48
C GLY A 84 -7.03 -25.18 -3.73
N LEU A 85 -6.41 -24.23 -4.44
CA LEU A 85 -5.54 -23.20 -3.84
C LEU A 85 -6.29 -22.08 -3.10
N GLY A 86 -7.57 -21.85 -3.41
CA GLY A 86 -8.34 -20.70 -2.90
C GLY A 86 -8.00 -19.36 -3.54
N TYR A 87 -7.02 -19.32 -4.45
CA TYR A 87 -6.59 -18.11 -5.18
C TYR A 87 -6.60 -18.36 -6.69
N LYS A 88 -6.89 -17.31 -7.47
CA LYS A 88 -6.84 -17.34 -8.93
C LYS A 88 -6.46 -15.97 -9.50
N GLY A 89 -5.30 -15.93 -10.15
CA GLY A 89 -4.72 -14.69 -10.69
C GLY A 89 -4.00 -13.85 -9.62
N ARG A 90 -3.51 -12.69 -10.03
CA ARG A 90 -2.77 -11.74 -9.19
C ARG A 90 -3.31 -10.33 -9.42
N ILE A 91 -3.05 -9.45 -8.45
CA ILE A 91 -3.34 -8.02 -8.52
C ILE A 91 -2.20 -7.26 -7.86
N ALA A 92 -1.90 -6.07 -8.34
CA ALA A 92 -0.90 -5.21 -7.73
C ALA A 92 -1.49 -4.49 -6.50
N CYS A 93 -0.70 -4.38 -5.43
CA CYS A 93 -0.79 -3.32 -4.45
C CYS A 93 0.23 -2.26 -4.86
N VAL A 94 -0.20 -1.01 -4.91
CA VAL A 94 0.56 0.09 -5.52
C VAL A 94 0.63 1.26 -4.57
N GLU A 95 1.74 1.96 -4.62
CA GLU A 95 1.90 3.30 -4.04
C GLU A 95 2.65 4.18 -5.03
N VAL A 96 2.41 5.47 -4.95
CA VAL A 96 2.91 6.44 -5.93
C VAL A 96 3.33 7.71 -5.20
N VAL A 97 4.39 8.35 -5.68
CA VAL A 97 4.77 9.72 -5.36
C VAL A 97 4.87 10.48 -6.68
N LEU A 98 4.04 11.50 -6.85
CA LEU A 98 4.11 12.39 -8.01
C LEU A 98 5.21 13.42 -7.76
N MET A 99 6.02 13.72 -8.80
CA MET A 99 6.98 14.80 -8.73
C MET A 99 6.24 16.12 -8.92
N ASP A 100 6.13 16.88 -7.85
CA ASP A 100 5.63 18.25 -7.82
C ASP A 100 6.63 19.18 -7.16
N ARG A 101 6.29 20.46 -7.02
CA ARG A 101 7.19 21.45 -6.45
C ARG A 101 7.59 21.16 -5.00
N GLU A 102 6.70 20.54 -4.21
CA GLU A 102 6.95 20.23 -2.80
C GLU A 102 7.90 19.05 -2.69
N ILE A 103 7.70 18.02 -3.51
CA ILE A 103 8.61 16.87 -3.58
C ILE A 103 9.97 17.28 -4.14
N GLU A 104 10.02 18.11 -5.19
CA GLU A 104 11.26 18.63 -5.74
C GLU A 104 12.07 19.40 -4.69
N ALA A 105 11.42 20.30 -3.95
CA ALA A 105 12.06 21.05 -2.87
C ALA A 105 12.56 20.15 -1.74
N CYS A 106 11.75 19.15 -1.36
CA CYS A 106 12.12 18.16 -0.34
C CYS A 106 13.36 17.37 -0.75
N VAL A 107 13.37 16.78 -1.94
CA VAL A 107 14.45 15.93 -2.46
C VAL A 107 15.78 16.69 -2.56
N ARG A 108 15.76 17.99 -2.82
CA ARG A 108 16.96 18.83 -2.82
C ARG A 108 17.56 19.07 -1.44
N THR A 109 16.76 18.96 -0.38
CA THR A 109 17.18 19.30 1.00
C THR A 109 17.39 18.06 1.87
N THR A 110 16.72 16.96 1.58
CA THR A 110 16.79 15.71 2.35
C THR A 110 16.74 14.49 1.45
N SER A 111 17.37 13.40 1.90
CA SER A 111 17.23 12.07 1.30
C SER A 111 16.41 11.11 2.18
N SER A 112 15.67 11.64 3.17
CA SER A 112 14.87 10.82 4.07
C SER A 112 13.54 10.43 3.42
N GLU A 113 13.26 9.13 3.32
CA GLU A 113 11.95 8.61 2.88
C GLU A 113 10.79 9.18 3.68
N ARG A 114 10.98 9.34 4.99
CA ARG A 114 9.98 9.91 5.89
C ARG A 114 9.62 11.34 5.50
N ASP A 115 10.62 12.18 5.21
CA ASP A 115 10.38 13.58 4.85
C ASP A 115 9.71 13.68 3.48
N ILE A 116 10.07 12.79 2.54
CA ILE A 116 9.43 12.69 1.22
C ILE A 116 7.95 12.30 1.37
N TRP A 117 7.63 11.31 2.22
CA TRP A 117 6.24 10.96 2.50
C TRP A 117 5.47 12.07 3.21
N ALA A 118 6.11 12.81 4.11
CA ALA A 118 5.50 13.98 4.74
C ALA A 118 5.18 15.07 3.70
N ALA A 119 6.12 15.34 2.79
CA ALA A 119 5.92 16.27 1.68
C ALA A 119 4.82 15.80 0.70
N ALA A 120 4.70 14.48 0.45
CA ALA A 120 3.68 13.90 -0.43
C ALA A 120 2.25 13.87 0.16
N LYS A 121 2.07 14.18 1.43
CA LYS A 121 0.77 14.04 2.14
C LYS A 121 -0.38 14.79 1.47
N HIS A 122 -0.11 15.95 0.86
CA HIS A 122 -1.11 16.74 0.14
C HIS A 122 -1.63 16.07 -1.13
N GLN A 123 -0.87 15.11 -1.71
CA GLN A 123 -1.25 14.39 -2.92
C GLN A 123 -2.41 13.41 -2.68
N GLN A 124 -2.73 13.10 -1.41
CA GLN A 124 -3.82 12.19 -1.03
C GLN A 124 -3.75 10.84 -1.76
N ILE A 125 -2.55 10.30 -1.93
CA ILE A 125 -2.32 8.99 -2.56
C ILE A 125 -2.11 7.96 -1.45
N ARG A 126 -2.74 6.80 -1.59
CA ARG A 126 -2.59 5.70 -0.64
C ARG A 126 -1.19 5.13 -0.68
N ARG A 127 -0.70 4.76 0.48
CA ARG A 127 0.49 3.92 0.59
C ARG A 127 0.16 2.47 0.26
N MET A 128 1.18 1.66 0.02
CA MET A 128 1.02 0.28 -0.45
C MET A 128 0.22 -0.59 0.54
N ALA A 129 0.47 -0.48 1.85
CA ALA A 129 -0.30 -1.22 2.86
C ALA A 129 -1.74 -0.74 2.95
N GLN A 130 -2.01 0.56 2.79
CA GLN A 130 -3.37 1.11 2.73
C GLN A 130 -4.13 0.59 1.51
N ASP A 131 -3.51 0.60 0.32
CA ASP A 131 -4.10 0.03 -0.91
C ASP A 131 -4.37 -1.48 -0.75
N GLY A 132 -3.44 -2.20 -0.11
CA GLY A 132 -3.61 -3.60 0.23
C GLY A 132 -4.76 -3.84 1.22
N ALA A 133 -4.87 -3.03 2.29
CA ALA A 133 -5.94 -3.13 3.28
C ALA A 133 -7.33 -2.95 2.66
N VAL A 134 -7.49 -1.97 1.76
CA VAL A 134 -8.75 -1.79 0.99
C VAL A 134 -9.07 -3.06 0.21
N LYS A 135 -8.10 -3.65 -0.50
CA LYS A 135 -8.30 -4.88 -1.28
C LYS A 135 -8.64 -6.10 -0.41
N VAL A 136 -8.15 -6.15 0.84
CA VAL A 136 -8.53 -7.19 1.82
C VAL A 136 -10.00 -7.04 2.20
N LEU A 137 -10.44 -5.84 2.56
CA LEU A 137 -11.83 -5.57 2.95
C LEU A 137 -12.81 -5.77 1.79
N GLN A 138 -12.41 -5.45 0.57
CA GLN A 138 -13.17 -5.73 -0.66
C GLN A 138 -13.21 -7.22 -1.02
N GLY A 139 -12.45 -8.08 -0.34
CA GLY A 139 -12.35 -9.50 -0.64
C GLY A 139 -11.62 -9.81 -1.95
N VAL A 140 -10.78 -8.91 -2.41
CA VAL A 140 -9.93 -9.11 -3.60
C VAL A 140 -8.75 -9.99 -3.26
N THR A 141 -8.16 -9.81 -2.09
CA THR A 141 -7.07 -10.63 -1.54
C THR A 141 -7.36 -10.99 -0.07
N SER A 142 -6.51 -11.77 0.57
CA SER A 142 -6.61 -12.05 2.01
C SER A 142 -5.53 -11.29 2.79
N LEU A 143 -5.78 -11.03 4.09
CA LEU A 143 -4.80 -10.41 4.97
C LEU A 143 -3.52 -11.25 5.07
N ILE A 144 -3.64 -12.58 5.12
CA ILE A 144 -2.51 -13.52 5.14
C ILE A 144 -1.63 -13.36 3.89
N GLU A 145 -2.24 -13.19 2.73
CA GLU A 145 -1.47 -12.99 1.50
C GLU A 145 -0.79 -11.62 1.47
N LEU A 146 -1.50 -10.58 1.91
CA LEU A 146 -0.96 -9.22 1.97
C LEU A 146 0.26 -9.15 2.91
N SER A 147 0.17 -9.68 4.12
CA SER A 147 1.25 -9.65 5.12
C SER A 147 2.52 -10.42 4.71
N ARG A 148 2.43 -11.30 3.70
CA ARG A 148 3.61 -12.00 3.15
C ARG A 148 4.45 -11.14 2.20
N VAL A 149 3.88 -10.09 1.64
CA VAL A 149 4.47 -9.33 0.51
C VAL A 149 4.65 -7.85 0.84
N VAL A 150 3.85 -7.33 1.77
CA VAL A 150 3.85 -5.94 2.20
C VAL A 150 4.09 -5.90 3.71
N ASP A 151 5.01 -5.05 4.15
CA ASP A 151 5.20 -4.78 5.56
C ASP A 151 4.05 -3.88 6.03
N LEU A 152 3.24 -4.41 6.96
CA LEU A 152 2.07 -3.72 7.49
C LEU A 152 2.38 -2.89 8.74
N HIS A 153 3.57 -3.06 9.33
CA HIS A 153 3.97 -2.40 10.57
C HIS A 153 4.75 -1.11 10.33
N ASP A 154 5.59 -1.05 9.32
CA ASP A 154 6.41 0.13 9.01
C ASP A 154 5.55 1.38 8.73
N GLU A 155 4.39 1.21 8.11
CA GLU A 155 3.50 2.33 7.81
C GLU A 155 2.79 2.88 9.05
N VAL A 156 2.47 2.03 10.03
CA VAL A 156 1.83 2.43 11.29
C VAL A 156 2.80 3.25 12.15
N MET A 157 4.08 2.90 12.15
CA MET A 157 5.09 3.60 12.96
C MET A 157 5.39 5.01 12.44
N LEU A 158 5.31 5.23 11.13
CA LEU A 158 5.57 6.54 10.52
C LEU A 158 4.45 7.55 10.77
N GLU A 159 3.20 7.11 10.95
CA GLU A 159 2.06 7.99 11.25
C GLU A 159 1.95 8.36 12.73
N THR A 160 2.53 7.56 13.63
CA THR A 160 2.41 7.78 15.09
C THR A 160 3.37 8.88 15.60
N ILE A 161 4.36 9.27 14.81
CA ILE A 161 5.44 10.20 15.19
C ILE A 161 5.29 11.57 14.47
N ALA A 162 4.30 11.73 13.61
CA ALA A 162 3.94 12.99 12.93
C ALA A 162 2.69 13.61 13.56
#